data_ff3893fec369216fde2d44e69404d390
#
_entry.id   ff3893fec369216fde2d44e69404d390
#
_cell.length_a   1.000
_cell.length_b   1.000
_cell.length_c   1.000
_cell.angle_alpha   90.00
_cell.angle_beta   90.00
_cell.angle_gamma   90.00
#
_symmetry.space_group_name_H-M   'P 1'
#
loop_
_entity.id
_entity.type
_entity.pdbx_description
1 polymer ?
#
loop_
_entity_poly.entity_id
_entity_poly.type
_entity_poly.pdbx_seq_one_letter_code
_entity_poly.pdbx_strand_id
1 'polypeptide(L)'
;MAPKTEQKIYVGIGLDFETGGLDCRECACTQIALQAVRFDTWQVFDRYQAYITPYGKQDAGLPRRKVLRTRHEQAKEPEYVPMKYEQTALDYSAITMEMLRTQGMDMKKVAGEVIAFAKRATLSKGNQCKPVLVGQNIAFDIGFLQQLMNYAGLAAEFEKTFSGTKDYYGNFQPHYIDTLALGRLAFA
;
A
#
# COMPACT_ATOMS: atom_id res chain seq x y z
N MET A 1 -44.18 10.46 -2.15
CA MET A 1 -43.23 9.31 -2.26
C MET A 1 -41.99 9.62 -1.46
N ALA A 2 -41.69 8.83 -0.44
CA ALA A 2 -40.42 8.96 0.28
C ALA A 2 -39.26 8.64 -0.69
N PRO A 3 -38.15 9.41 -0.68
CA PRO A 3 -37.00 9.11 -1.53
C PRO A 3 -36.49 7.71 -1.19
N LYS A 4 -36.38 6.83 -2.18
CA LYS A 4 -35.70 5.54 -2.01
C LYS A 4 -34.27 5.84 -1.59
N THR A 5 -33.96 5.59 -0.32
CA THR A 5 -32.58 5.67 0.17
C THR A 5 -31.78 4.57 -0.54
N GLU A 6 -30.90 4.95 -1.45
CA GLU A 6 -30.06 4.03 -2.18
C GLU A 6 -29.18 3.28 -1.17
N GLN A 7 -29.27 1.95 -1.14
CA GLN A 7 -28.51 1.13 -0.21
C GLN A 7 -27.03 1.27 -0.56
N LYS A 8 -26.22 1.74 0.40
CA LYS A 8 -24.78 1.88 0.23
C LYS A 8 -24.08 0.54 0.29
N ILE A 9 -23.18 0.32 -0.65
CA ILE A 9 -22.35 -0.88 -0.72
C ILE A 9 -20.97 -0.51 -0.20
N TYR A 10 -20.53 -1.22 0.86
CA TYR A 10 -19.21 -1.08 1.46
C TYR A 10 -18.28 -2.17 0.93
N VAL A 11 -17.02 -1.82 0.78
CA VAL A 11 -16.00 -2.68 0.18
C VAL A 11 -14.79 -2.78 1.08
N GLY A 12 -14.27 -3.99 1.24
CA GLY A 12 -12.95 -4.29 1.76
C GLY A 12 -11.97 -4.55 0.63
N ILE A 13 -10.73 -4.09 0.78
CA ILE A 13 -9.62 -4.49 -0.09
C ILE A 13 -8.69 -5.36 0.72
N GLY A 14 -8.71 -6.66 0.44
CA GLY A 14 -7.70 -7.60 0.92
C GLY A 14 -6.34 -7.19 0.39
N LEU A 15 -5.36 -7.08 1.27
CA LEU A 15 -3.99 -6.65 0.98
C LEU A 15 -3.01 -7.66 1.53
N ASP A 16 -2.05 -8.03 0.73
CA ASP A 16 -0.93 -8.88 1.11
C ASP A 16 0.31 -8.49 0.32
N PHE A 17 1.45 -8.38 1.01
CA PHE A 17 2.75 -8.11 0.42
C PHE A 17 3.73 -9.25 0.65
N GLU A 18 4.43 -9.63 -0.41
CA GLU A 18 5.74 -10.26 -0.24
C GLU A 18 6.81 -9.17 -0.22
N THR A 19 7.81 -9.34 0.64
CA THR A 19 8.78 -8.29 0.92
C THR A 19 10.22 -8.83 0.93
N GLY A 20 11.17 -7.94 0.76
CA GLY A 20 12.60 -8.25 0.87
C GLY A 20 13.11 -8.34 2.33
N GLY A 21 12.24 -8.30 3.32
CA GLY A 21 12.57 -8.38 4.74
C GLY A 21 11.50 -7.72 5.61
N LEU A 22 11.76 -7.57 6.91
CA LEU A 22 10.72 -7.20 7.88
C LEU A 22 10.58 -5.68 8.12
N ASP A 23 11.59 -4.87 7.85
CA ASP A 23 11.55 -3.43 8.09
C ASP A 23 11.18 -2.66 6.83
N CYS A 24 9.98 -2.11 6.77
CA CYS A 24 9.51 -1.33 5.63
C CYS A 24 10.31 -0.03 5.37
N ARG A 25 11.20 0.40 6.28
CA ARG A 25 12.09 1.55 6.04
C ARG A 25 13.36 1.15 5.30
N GLU A 26 13.74 -0.12 5.35
CA GLU A 26 14.99 -0.64 4.80
C GLU A 26 14.74 -1.61 3.64
N CYS A 27 13.70 -2.43 3.73
CA CYS A 27 13.42 -3.52 2.81
C CYS A 27 12.39 -3.13 1.74
N ALA A 28 12.51 -3.76 0.57
CA ALA A 28 11.63 -3.52 -0.56
C ALA A 28 10.32 -4.30 -0.48
N CYS A 29 9.28 -3.81 -1.15
CA CYS A 29 8.17 -4.64 -1.60
C CYS A 29 8.63 -5.47 -2.80
N THR A 30 8.35 -6.76 -2.82
CA THR A 30 8.68 -7.66 -3.94
C THR A 30 7.46 -8.05 -4.76
N GLN A 31 6.32 -8.25 -4.11
CA GLN A 31 5.04 -8.55 -4.74
C GLN A 31 3.92 -7.89 -3.94
N ILE A 32 2.84 -7.51 -4.62
CA ILE A 32 1.58 -7.09 -4.01
C ILE A 32 0.44 -7.93 -4.57
N ALA A 33 -0.50 -8.32 -3.69
CA ALA A 33 -1.77 -8.91 -4.06
C ALA A 33 -2.93 -8.11 -3.45
N LEU A 34 -3.97 -7.86 -4.25
CA LEU A 34 -5.19 -7.16 -3.84
C LEU A 34 -6.42 -7.96 -4.23
N GLN A 35 -7.44 -7.96 -3.37
CA GLN A 35 -8.76 -8.51 -3.65
C GLN A 35 -9.85 -7.55 -3.16
N ALA A 36 -10.76 -7.14 -4.04
CA ALA A 36 -11.90 -6.33 -3.66
C ALA A 36 -13.10 -7.22 -3.28
N VAL A 37 -13.62 -7.04 -2.08
CA VAL A 37 -14.70 -7.85 -1.49
C VAL A 37 -15.86 -6.94 -1.09
N ARG A 38 -17.08 -7.26 -1.50
CA ARG A 38 -18.29 -6.61 -1.03
C ARG A 38 -18.65 -7.12 0.37
N PHE A 39 -18.93 -6.22 1.31
CA PHE A 39 -19.30 -6.64 2.67
C PHE A 39 -20.77 -7.08 2.83
N ASP A 40 -21.62 -6.75 1.86
CA ASP A 40 -23.02 -7.18 1.88
C ASP A 40 -23.23 -8.61 1.37
N THR A 41 -22.37 -9.10 0.48
CA THR A 41 -22.48 -10.42 -0.16
C THR A 41 -21.26 -11.32 0.05
N TRP A 42 -20.17 -10.78 0.57
CA TRP A 42 -18.86 -11.44 0.71
C TRP A 42 -18.26 -11.90 -0.62
N GLN A 43 -18.74 -11.34 -1.72
CA GLN A 43 -18.27 -11.68 -3.05
C GLN A 43 -16.97 -10.93 -3.36
N VAL A 44 -15.94 -11.67 -3.77
CA VAL A 44 -14.74 -11.10 -4.42
C VAL A 44 -15.11 -10.77 -5.86
N PHE A 45 -14.94 -9.52 -6.28
CA PHE A 45 -15.37 -9.06 -7.60
C PHE A 45 -14.24 -8.46 -8.45
N ASP A 46 -13.07 -8.15 -7.84
CA ASP A 46 -11.88 -7.69 -8.56
C ASP A 46 -10.62 -8.22 -7.87
N ARG A 47 -9.54 -8.42 -8.65
CA ARG A 47 -8.24 -8.88 -8.17
C ARG A 47 -7.13 -8.18 -8.92
N TYR A 48 -6.01 -7.97 -8.24
CA TYR A 48 -4.79 -7.43 -8.82
C TYR A 48 -3.60 -8.10 -8.16
N GLN A 49 -2.57 -8.40 -8.94
CA GLN A 49 -1.31 -8.92 -8.44
C GLN A 49 -0.18 -8.43 -9.34
N ALA A 50 0.95 -8.06 -8.75
CA ALA A 50 2.13 -7.66 -9.50
C ALA A 50 3.41 -7.92 -8.71
N TYR A 51 4.45 -8.37 -9.41
CA TYR A 51 5.83 -8.26 -8.94
C TYR A 51 6.32 -6.83 -9.12
N ILE A 52 7.24 -6.39 -8.28
CA ILE A 52 7.80 -5.04 -8.31
C ILE A 52 9.27 -5.11 -8.69
N THR A 53 9.65 -4.40 -9.75
CA THR A 53 11.05 -4.30 -10.16
C THR A 53 11.91 -3.74 -9.03
N PRO A 54 13.15 -4.23 -8.82
CA PRO A 54 14.03 -3.70 -7.80
C PRO A 54 14.19 -2.19 -7.88
N TYR A 55 14.06 -1.51 -6.75
CA TYR A 55 14.12 -0.05 -6.64
C TYR A 55 15.02 0.41 -5.49
N GLY A 56 15.36 1.68 -5.49
CA GLY A 56 16.15 2.32 -4.44
C GLY A 56 15.30 3.12 -3.45
N LYS A 57 15.91 3.47 -2.33
CA LYS A 57 15.33 4.39 -1.35
C LYS A 57 15.04 5.73 -2.04
N GLN A 58 13.85 6.22 -1.83
CA GLN A 58 13.46 7.55 -2.27
C GLN A 58 13.46 8.48 -1.05
N ASP A 59 13.81 9.73 -1.26
CA ASP A 59 13.57 10.76 -0.26
C ASP A 59 12.04 10.85 -0.06
N ALA A 60 11.51 10.06 0.86
CA ALA A 60 10.11 10.14 1.25
C ALA A 60 9.87 11.54 1.80
N GLY A 61 9.24 12.40 1.03
CA GLY A 61 8.89 13.79 1.22
C GLY A 61 8.68 14.32 2.65
N LEU A 62 9.58 13.98 3.56
CA LEU A 62 9.71 14.73 4.80
C LEU A 62 9.89 16.20 4.40
N PRO A 63 9.14 17.14 5.00
CA PRO A 63 9.29 18.54 4.71
C PRO A 63 10.77 18.85 4.86
N ARG A 64 11.45 19.00 3.71
CA ARG A 64 12.86 19.38 3.70
C ARG A 64 12.94 20.66 4.50
N ARG A 65 13.47 20.62 5.73
CA ARG A 65 13.98 21.82 6.36
C ARG A 65 14.80 22.51 5.25
N LYS A 66 14.46 23.75 4.92
CA LYS A 66 15.26 24.55 3.99
C LYS A 66 16.66 24.72 4.60
N VAL A 67 17.48 23.69 4.45
CA VAL A 67 18.90 23.77 4.72
C VAL A 67 19.46 24.52 3.52
N LEU A 68 20.04 25.68 3.78
CA LEU A 68 20.79 26.44 2.77
C LEU A 68 21.96 25.53 2.35
N ARG A 69 21.77 24.79 1.25
CA ARG A 69 22.84 24.00 0.64
C ARG A 69 23.73 24.93 -0.16
N THR A 70 25.02 24.80 -0.02
CA THR A 70 25.98 25.50 -0.86
C THR A 70 25.83 25.03 -2.33
N ARG A 71 26.24 25.85 -3.28
CA ARG A 71 26.12 25.57 -4.73
C ARG A 71 26.78 24.25 -5.12
N HIS A 72 27.81 23.81 -4.39
CA HIS A 72 28.50 22.52 -4.57
C HIS A 72 27.71 21.32 -4.04
N GLU A 73 26.91 21.50 -2.97
CA GLU A 73 26.04 20.43 -2.41
C GLU A 73 24.75 20.26 -3.21
N GLN A 74 24.34 21.29 -3.98
CA GLN A 74 23.21 21.21 -4.90
C GLN A 74 23.52 20.43 -6.18
N ALA A 75 24.81 20.29 -6.53
CA ALA A 75 25.28 19.60 -7.75
C ALA A 75 25.52 18.11 -7.56
N LYS A 76 25.44 17.57 -6.34
CA LYS A 76 25.52 16.11 -6.14
C LYS A 76 24.15 15.52 -6.44
N GLU A 77 24.10 14.68 -7.48
CA GLU A 77 22.97 13.78 -7.68
C GLU A 77 22.76 12.97 -6.38
N PRO A 78 21.50 12.76 -5.95
CA PRO A 78 21.24 11.93 -4.77
C PRO A 78 21.84 10.55 -5.03
N GLU A 79 22.72 10.12 -4.11
CA GLU A 79 23.34 8.81 -4.19
C GLU A 79 22.24 7.73 -4.22
N TYR A 80 22.29 6.87 -5.23
CA TYR A 80 21.34 5.76 -5.34
C TYR A 80 21.60 4.75 -4.23
N VAL A 81 20.69 4.67 -3.27
CA VAL A 81 20.73 3.69 -2.20
C VAL A 81 19.69 2.60 -2.51
N PRO A 82 20.11 1.37 -2.83
CA PRO A 82 19.17 0.30 -3.10
C PRO A 82 18.39 -0.08 -1.84
N MET A 83 17.13 -0.51 -2.01
CA MET A 83 16.40 -1.19 -0.95
C MET A 83 17.02 -2.55 -0.68
N LYS A 84 16.85 -3.06 0.55
CA LYS A 84 17.34 -4.39 0.94
C LYS A 84 16.44 -5.51 0.44
N TYR A 85 17.07 -6.62 0.05
CA TYR A 85 16.47 -7.88 -0.34
C TYR A 85 17.21 -8.99 0.41
N GLU A 86 16.66 -9.41 1.54
CA GLU A 86 17.23 -10.48 2.37
C GLU A 86 16.97 -11.83 1.73
N GLN A 87 17.99 -12.65 1.57
CA GLN A 87 17.86 -13.95 0.92
C GLN A 87 16.83 -14.84 1.61
N THR A 88 16.79 -14.82 2.95
CA THR A 88 15.80 -15.58 3.74
C THR A 88 14.35 -15.19 3.43
N ALA A 89 14.07 -13.90 3.21
CA ALA A 89 12.74 -13.44 2.86
C ALA A 89 12.36 -13.85 1.43
N LEU A 90 13.30 -13.76 0.49
CA LEU A 90 13.11 -14.20 -0.89
C LEU A 90 12.88 -15.72 -0.97
N ASP A 91 13.63 -16.51 -0.20
CA ASP A 91 13.48 -17.96 -0.14
C ASP A 91 12.13 -18.36 0.44
N TYR A 92 11.65 -17.65 1.47
CA TYR A 92 10.35 -17.90 2.10
C TYR A 92 9.19 -17.66 1.12
N SER A 93 9.24 -16.59 0.34
CA SER A 93 8.23 -16.25 -0.66
C SER A 93 8.41 -17.00 -2.00
N ALA A 94 9.51 -17.74 -2.17
CA ALA A 94 9.93 -18.35 -3.44
C ALA A 94 10.07 -17.33 -4.60
N ILE A 95 10.38 -16.08 -4.28
CA ILE A 95 10.61 -15.00 -5.24
C ILE A 95 12.12 -14.84 -5.45
N THR A 96 12.56 -14.74 -6.69
CA THR A 96 13.97 -14.52 -7.03
C THR A 96 14.21 -13.10 -7.55
N MET A 97 15.43 -12.60 -7.40
CA MET A 97 15.82 -11.32 -7.99
C MET A 97 15.70 -11.31 -9.51
N GLU A 98 15.83 -12.46 -10.16
CA GLU A 98 15.62 -12.60 -11.59
C GLU A 98 14.15 -12.41 -11.97
N MET A 99 13.22 -13.03 -11.23
CA MET A 99 11.77 -12.81 -11.41
C MET A 99 11.41 -11.33 -11.27
N LEU A 100 11.95 -10.65 -10.26
CA LEU A 100 11.67 -9.23 -10.06
C LEU A 100 12.19 -8.36 -11.20
N ARG A 101 13.34 -8.71 -11.80
CA ARG A 101 13.91 -7.97 -12.94
C ARG A 101 13.19 -8.24 -14.26
N THR A 102 12.71 -9.46 -14.48
CA THR A 102 12.13 -9.89 -15.77
C THR A 102 10.61 -9.74 -15.81
N GLN A 103 9.93 -9.93 -14.68
CA GLN A 103 8.47 -9.93 -14.60
C GLN A 103 7.93 -8.75 -13.77
N GLY A 104 8.81 -8.04 -13.06
CA GLY A 104 8.43 -6.92 -12.21
C GLY A 104 7.96 -5.71 -13.00
N MET A 105 7.02 -5.00 -12.42
CA MET A 105 6.54 -3.70 -12.89
C MET A 105 7.19 -2.57 -12.09
N ASP A 106 7.43 -1.44 -12.70
CA ASP A 106 7.95 -0.24 -12.02
C ASP A 106 7.13 0.10 -10.76
N MET A 107 7.82 0.41 -9.68
CA MET A 107 7.24 0.69 -8.37
C MET A 107 6.18 1.80 -8.40
N LYS A 108 6.43 2.89 -9.15
CA LYS A 108 5.47 4.01 -9.26
C LYS A 108 4.24 3.61 -10.05
N LYS A 109 4.42 2.77 -11.07
CA LYS A 109 3.31 2.22 -11.85
C LYS A 109 2.45 1.30 -10.97
N VAL A 110 3.05 0.41 -10.18
CA VAL A 110 2.30 -0.44 -9.23
C VAL A 110 1.52 0.41 -8.23
N ALA A 111 2.13 1.44 -7.65
CA ALA A 111 1.41 2.35 -6.74
C ALA A 111 0.22 3.04 -7.43
N GLY A 112 0.37 3.46 -8.69
CA GLY A 112 -0.72 4.00 -9.50
C GLY A 112 -1.86 3.00 -9.72
N GLU A 113 -1.51 1.73 -10.01
CA GLU A 113 -2.49 0.65 -10.17
C GLU A 113 -3.25 0.34 -8.87
N VAL A 114 -2.60 0.42 -7.71
CA VAL A 114 -3.27 0.28 -6.40
C VAL A 114 -4.33 1.37 -6.22
N ILE A 115 -4.01 2.63 -6.52
CA ILE A 115 -4.97 3.74 -6.47
C ILE A 115 -6.11 3.54 -7.48
N ALA A 116 -5.80 3.13 -8.70
CA ALA A 116 -6.80 2.86 -9.73
C ALA A 116 -7.72 1.69 -9.32
N PHE A 117 -7.15 0.62 -8.74
CA PHE A 117 -7.88 -0.51 -8.20
C PHE A 117 -8.88 -0.07 -7.12
N ALA A 118 -8.44 0.69 -6.13
CA ALA A 118 -9.29 1.14 -5.04
C ALA A 118 -10.41 2.09 -5.54
N LYS A 119 -10.12 2.96 -6.51
CA LYS A 119 -11.13 3.83 -7.13
C LYS A 119 -12.23 3.03 -7.83
N ARG A 120 -11.89 2.03 -8.65
CA ARG A 120 -12.90 1.21 -9.35
C ARG A 120 -13.60 0.21 -8.41
N ALA A 121 -12.97 -0.18 -7.30
CA ALA A 121 -13.60 -1.00 -6.28
C ALA A 121 -14.62 -0.22 -5.43
N THR A 122 -14.60 1.11 -5.43
CA THR A 122 -15.55 1.94 -4.68
C THR A 122 -16.91 1.96 -5.36
N LEU A 123 -17.86 1.17 -4.86
CA LEU A 123 -19.17 0.93 -5.49
C LEU A 123 -20.25 1.96 -5.12
N SER A 124 -20.06 2.75 -4.07
CA SER A 124 -21.02 3.77 -3.64
C SER A 124 -20.35 5.11 -3.37
N LYS A 125 -21.08 6.20 -3.59
CA LYS A 125 -20.57 7.55 -3.34
C LYS A 125 -20.57 7.91 -1.85
N GLY A 126 -19.61 8.72 -1.45
CA GLY A 126 -19.45 9.27 -0.09
C GLY A 126 -18.19 8.80 0.60
N ASN A 127 -17.64 9.64 1.49
CA ASN A 127 -16.40 9.36 2.20
C ASN A 127 -16.46 8.06 3.01
N GLN A 128 -17.61 7.72 3.60
CA GLN A 128 -17.83 6.49 4.36
C GLN A 128 -17.84 5.23 3.48
N CYS A 129 -17.94 5.37 2.15
CA CYS A 129 -17.92 4.24 1.21
C CYS A 129 -16.54 3.99 0.60
N LYS A 130 -15.52 4.77 1.01
CA LYS A 130 -14.13 4.47 0.65
C LYS A 130 -13.75 3.09 1.18
N PRO A 131 -12.97 2.30 0.43
CA PRO A 131 -12.61 0.95 0.84
C PRO A 131 -11.75 0.95 2.10
N VAL A 132 -11.97 -0.10 2.92
CA VAL A 132 -11.20 -0.41 4.12
C VAL A 132 -10.20 -1.51 3.77
N LEU A 133 -8.99 -1.45 4.32
CA LEU A 133 -8.00 -2.51 4.14
C LEU A 133 -8.35 -3.74 4.99
N VAL A 134 -8.09 -4.93 4.46
CA VAL A 134 -8.34 -6.21 5.15
C VAL A 134 -7.12 -7.11 4.96
N GLY A 135 -6.65 -7.76 6.01
CA GLY A 135 -5.53 -8.71 5.91
C GLY A 135 -5.21 -9.36 7.24
N GLN A 136 -4.30 -10.32 7.22
CA GLN A 136 -3.80 -10.99 8.42
C GLN A 136 -2.56 -10.27 8.92
N ASN A 137 -2.53 -9.83 10.19
CA ASN A 137 -1.44 -9.01 10.72
C ASN A 137 -1.14 -7.77 9.85
N ILE A 138 -2.20 -7.19 9.33
CA ILE A 138 -2.18 -6.21 8.23
C ILE A 138 -1.39 -4.92 8.54
N ALA A 139 -1.11 -4.65 9.81
CA ALA A 139 -0.28 -3.49 10.19
C ALA A 139 1.11 -3.56 9.53
N PHE A 140 1.64 -4.76 9.32
CA PHE A 140 2.88 -5.00 8.59
C PHE A 140 2.75 -4.52 7.13
N ASP A 141 1.72 -4.99 6.43
CA ASP A 141 1.48 -4.65 5.02
C ASP A 141 1.16 -3.16 4.82
N ILE A 142 0.47 -2.54 5.78
CA ILE A 142 0.19 -1.10 5.77
C ILE A 142 1.49 -0.30 5.80
N GLY A 143 2.49 -0.73 6.57
CA GLY A 143 3.81 -0.08 6.59
C GLY A 143 4.46 -0.08 5.20
N PHE A 144 4.43 -1.19 4.49
CA PHE A 144 4.95 -1.32 3.12
C PHE A 144 4.08 -0.57 2.10
N LEU A 145 2.76 -0.57 2.26
CA LEU A 145 1.87 0.23 1.41
C LEU A 145 2.16 1.74 1.56
N GLN A 146 2.36 2.22 2.78
CA GLN A 146 2.73 3.62 3.03
C GLN A 146 4.09 3.95 2.43
N GLN A 147 5.09 3.06 2.54
CA GLN A 147 6.37 3.23 1.86
C GLN A 147 6.17 3.39 0.34
N LEU A 148 5.43 2.45 -0.28
CA LEU A 148 5.16 2.45 -1.72
C LEU A 148 4.50 3.77 -2.17
N MET A 149 3.46 4.21 -1.46
CA MET A 149 2.73 5.45 -1.75
C MET A 149 3.59 6.69 -1.58
N ASN A 150 4.41 6.75 -0.53
CA ASN A 150 5.32 7.86 -0.28
C ASN A 150 6.41 7.93 -1.37
N TYR A 151 7.01 6.79 -1.72
CA TYR A 151 8.07 6.72 -2.74
C TYR A 151 7.55 7.04 -4.14
N ALA A 152 6.30 6.69 -4.43
CA ALA A 152 5.65 7.04 -5.68
C ALA A 152 5.16 8.50 -5.74
N GLY A 153 5.16 9.23 -4.62
CA GLY A 153 4.57 10.56 -4.52
C GLY A 153 3.04 10.59 -4.52
N LEU A 154 2.40 9.46 -4.17
CA LEU A 154 0.95 9.27 -4.21
C LEU A 154 0.28 9.29 -2.82
N ALA A 155 0.98 9.72 -1.77
CA ALA A 155 0.44 9.77 -0.40
C ALA A 155 -0.88 10.54 -0.31
N ALA A 156 -1.01 11.68 -1.00
CA ALA A 156 -2.23 12.47 -1.02
C ALA A 156 -3.40 11.76 -1.76
N GLU A 157 -3.11 11.02 -2.83
CA GLU A 157 -4.12 10.23 -3.55
C GLU A 157 -4.55 9.00 -2.72
N PHE A 158 -3.62 8.40 -1.98
CA PHE A 158 -3.90 7.32 -1.04
C PHE A 158 -4.91 7.77 0.03
N GLU A 159 -4.66 8.91 0.68
CA GLU A 159 -5.57 9.52 1.66
C GLU A 159 -6.97 9.81 1.07
N LYS A 160 -7.03 10.31 -0.16
CA LYS A 160 -8.31 10.60 -0.82
C LYS A 160 -9.09 9.34 -1.19
N THR A 161 -8.41 8.23 -1.45
CA THR A 161 -9.01 7.03 -2.05
C THR A 161 -9.43 6.01 -1.00
N PHE A 162 -8.65 5.82 0.06
CA PHE A 162 -8.92 4.85 1.12
C PHE A 162 -9.63 5.49 2.32
N SER A 163 -10.36 4.66 3.07
CA SER A 163 -10.93 5.04 4.36
C SER A 163 -9.81 5.18 5.40
N GLY A 164 -9.85 6.22 6.22
CA GLY A 164 -8.83 6.44 7.24
C GLY A 164 -8.99 7.77 7.96
N THR A 165 -8.10 8.01 8.91
CA THR A 165 -8.02 9.23 9.71
C THR A 165 -6.59 9.77 9.69
N LYS A 166 -6.39 10.98 10.19
CA LYS A 166 -5.05 11.53 10.43
C LYS A 166 -4.69 11.36 11.89
N ASP A 167 -3.43 10.98 12.13
CA ASP A 167 -2.87 10.99 13.47
C ASP A 167 -2.58 12.43 13.96
N TYR A 168 -2.09 12.54 15.20
CA TYR A 168 -1.74 13.85 15.79
C TYR A 168 -0.71 14.63 14.96
N TYR A 169 0.15 13.95 14.22
CA TYR A 169 1.19 14.56 13.37
C TYR A 169 0.73 14.85 11.94
N GLY A 170 -0.53 14.54 11.61
CA GLY A 170 -1.11 14.74 10.29
C GLY A 170 -0.83 13.63 9.28
N ASN A 171 -0.23 12.50 9.70
CA ASN A 171 0.00 11.35 8.84
C ASN A 171 -1.30 10.57 8.67
N PHE A 172 -1.58 10.13 7.44
CA PHE A 172 -2.74 9.32 7.15
C PHE A 172 -2.60 7.91 7.70
N GLN A 173 -3.59 7.47 8.48
CA GLN A 173 -3.72 6.14 9.03
C GLN A 173 -4.95 5.48 8.38
N PRO A 174 -4.77 4.53 7.47
CA PRO A 174 -5.88 3.84 6.82
C PRO A 174 -6.64 3.01 7.85
N HIS A 175 -7.97 2.96 7.72
CA HIS A 175 -8.79 2.02 8.47
C HIS A 175 -8.57 0.60 7.95
N TYR A 176 -8.55 -0.36 8.85
CA TYR A 176 -8.32 -1.76 8.47
C TYR A 176 -9.10 -2.73 9.35
N ILE A 177 -9.25 -3.94 8.84
CA ILE A 177 -9.76 -5.11 9.55
C ILE A 177 -8.64 -6.14 9.60
N ASP A 178 -8.15 -6.45 10.81
CA ASP A 178 -7.15 -7.49 11.01
C ASP A 178 -7.84 -8.84 11.21
N THR A 179 -7.70 -9.73 10.24
CA THR A 179 -8.32 -11.05 10.27
C THR A 179 -7.68 -11.96 11.32
N LEU A 180 -6.42 -11.74 11.72
CA LEU A 180 -5.78 -12.46 12.82
C LEU A 180 -6.46 -12.16 14.15
N ALA A 181 -6.78 -10.89 14.42
CA ALA A 181 -7.50 -10.48 15.63
C ALA A 181 -8.93 -11.05 15.66
N LEU A 182 -9.64 -10.98 14.52
CA LEU A 182 -10.98 -11.57 14.39
C LEU A 182 -10.98 -13.08 14.58
N GLY A 183 -10.01 -13.78 13.99
CA GLY A 183 -9.87 -15.23 14.14
C GLY A 183 -9.64 -15.64 15.59
N ARG A 184 -8.80 -14.91 16.33
CA ARG A 184 -8.57 -15.16 17.76
C ARG A 184 -9.83 -14.94 18.60
N LEU A 185 -10.67 -13.98 18.26
CA LEU A 185 -11.94 -13.74 18.95
C LEU A 185 -12.99 -14.80 18.63
N ALA A 186 -13.03 -15.29 17.38
CA ALA A 186 -14.04 -16.24 16.93
C ALA A 186 -13.77 -17.69 17.37
N PHE A 187 -12.50 -18.05 17.61
CA PHE A 187 -12.03 -19.41 17.90
C PHE A 187 -11.29 -19.53 19.25
N ALA A 188 -11.46 -18.57 20.14
CA ALA A 188 -10.88 -18.56 21.49
C ALA A 188 -11.64 -19.50 22.47
#